data_9c57b331b98e1dcec1ef9609c1e736d8
#
_entry.id   9c57b331b98e1dcec1ef9609c1e736d8
#
_cell.length_a   1.000
_cell.length_b   1.000
_cell.length_c   1.000
_cell.angle_alpha   90.00
_cell.angle_beta   90.00
_cell.angle_gamma   90.00
#
_symmetry.space_group_name_H-M   'P 1'
#
loop_
_entity.id
_entity.type
_entity.pdbx_description
1 polymer ?
#
loop_
_entity_poly.entity_id
_entity_poly.type
_entity_poly.pdbx_seq_one_letter_code
_entity_poly.pdbx_strand_id
1 'polypeptide(L)'
;MVTTGRRYVMADLLEFPDDDDRFYDIVGGELIVYNVPGLSHGLVASGLSLLLLEADRAGYGVALTNTHAVALDFPAKGWAAEYVTHPDHSFVRSGREHILGERAVEGVPDLVVEVLSPSTRAEHAPGGAIRSAYERFGVPHYWLVDLGLRTVELYTLQGEPYQGGHYGEPLVLHEGDTLTSALFPDLSLPVADVFRHTRGRRPGGL
;
A
#
# COMPACT_ATOMS: atom_id res chain seq x y z
N MET A 1 7.61 -13.63 15.54
CA MET A 1 6.14 -13.83 15.66
C MET A 1 5.80 -14.06 17.11
N VAL A 2 5.19 -13.11 17.78
CA VAL A 2 4.76 -13.26 19.19
C VAL A 2 3.24 -13.35 19.17
N THR A 3 2.70 -14.54 19.10
CA THR A 3 1.29 -14.80 19.33
C THR A 3 1.02 -14.74 20.82
N THR A 4 0.79 -13.56 21.34
CA THR A 4 -0.01 -13.41 22.56
C THR A 4 -1.46 -13.57 22.11
N GLY A 5 -2.29 -14.38 22.73
CA GLY A 5 -3.69 -14.60 22.35
C GLY A 5 -4.60 -13.35 22.47
N ARG A 6 -4.02 -12.15 22.41
CA ARG A 6 -4.68 -10.84 22.34
C ARG A 6 -4.99 -10.52 20.89
N ARG A 7 -6.23 -10.10 20.61
CA ARG A 7 -6.61 -9.49 19.36
C ARG A 7 -6.45 -7.98 19.47
N TYR A 8 -5.92 -7.40 18.39
CA TYR A 8 -5.67 -5.97 18.29
C TYR A 8 -6.72 -5.32 17.38
N VAL A 9 -7.04 -4.06 17.67
CA VAL A 9 -7.96 -3.22 16.90
C VAL A 9 -7.32 -1.87 16.62
N MET A 10 -7.90 -1.09 15.70
CA MET A 10 -7.41 0.23 15.32
C MET A 10 -7.14 1.14 16.53
N ALA A 11 -8.01 1.10 17.54
CA ALA A 11 -7.83 1.91 18.75
C ALA A 11 -6.53 1.60 19.50
N ASP A 12 -6.05 0.36 19.45
CA ASP A 12 -4.80 -0.04 20.14
C ASP A 12 -3.57 0.64 19.52
N LEU A 13 -3.61 1.01 18.23
CA LEU A 13 -2.50 1.69 17.55
C LEU A 13 -2.17 3.05 18.17
N LEU A 14 -3.14 3.70 18.83
CA LEU A 14 -2.93 4.96 19.53
C LEU A 14 -2.10 4.82 20.81
N GLU A 15 -1.96 3.60 21.32
CA GLU A 15 -1.21 3.28 22.54
C GLU A 15 0.24 2.86 22.25
N PHE A 16 0.59 2.66 20.97
CA PHE A 16 1.96 2.29 20.60
C PHE A 16 2.89 3.51 20.65
N PRO A 17 4.19 3.30 20.99
CA PRO A 17 5.15 4.38 21.05
C PRO A 17 5.38 5.05 19.69
N ASP A 18 5.37 6.37 19.64
CA ASP A 18 5.68 7.16 18.44
C ASP A 18 7.19 7.22 18.12
N ASP A 19 8.04 6.88 19.08
CA ASP A 19 9.51 6.93 19.01
C ASP A 19 10.16 5.57 18.72
N ASP A 20 9.37 4.61 18.32
CA ASP A 20 9.79 3.26 17.99
C ASP A 20 10.16 3.19 16.49
N ASP A 21 11.34 2.70 16.16
CA ASP A 21 11.78 2.45 14.77
C ASP A 21 11.00 1.30 14.10
N ARG A 22 9.70 1.19 14.36
CA ARG A 22 8.81 0.13 13.88
C ARG A 22 7.52 0.67 13.29
N PHE A 23 6.97 -0.08 12.35
CA PHE A 23 5.61 0.07 11.86
C PHE A 23 4.74 -1.09 12.32
N TYR A 24 3.46 -0.82 12.47
CA TYR A 24 2.47 -1.74 13.01
C TYR A 24 1.26 -1.81 12.11
N ASP A 25 0.99 -2.99 11.55
CA ASP A 25 -0.27 -3.29 10.87
C ASP A 25 -1.09 -4.26 11.69
N ILE A 26 -2.40 -4.26 11.47
CA ILE A 26 -3.32 -5.21 12.07
C ILE A 26 -4.03 -5.94 10.94
N VAL A 27 -3.90 -7.26 10.89
CA VAL A 27 -4.58 -8.09 9.90
C VAL A 27 -5.34 -9.21 10.60
N GLY A 28 -6.66 -9.13 10.56
CA GLY A 28 -7.54 -10.08 11.23
C GLY A 28 -7.37 -10.07 12.76
N GLY A 29 -7.00 -8.93 13.34
CA GLY A 29 -6.71 -8.79 14.77
C GLY A 29 -5.32 -9.30 15.19
N GLU A 30 -4.49 -9.74 14.25
CA GLU A 30 -3.09 -10.09 14.50
C GLU A 30 -2.19 -8.88 14.20
N LEU A 31 -1.20 -8.63 15.06
CA LEU A 31 -0.26 -7.53 14.91
C LEU A 31 0.90 -7.97 14.02
N ILE A 32 1.13 -7.24 12.93
CA ILE A 32 2.32 -7.37 12.09
C ILE A 32 3.27 -6.22 12.43
N VAL A 33 4.50 -6.55 12.75
CA VAL A 33 5.52 -5.55 13.15
C VAL A 33 6.70 -5.64 12.20
N TYR A 34 7.10 -4.50 11.63
CA TYR A 34 8.27 -4.41 10.77
C TYR A 34 9.06 -3.11 10.99
N ASN A 35 10.33 -3.14 10.63
CA ASN A 35 11.23 -2.01 10.82
C ASN A 35 10.93 -0.89 9.82
N VAL A 36 11.23 0.34 10.21
CA VAL A 36 11.22 1.50 9.31
C VAL A 36 12.06 1.20 8.06
N PRO A 37 11.52 1.44 6.86
CA PRO A 37 12.24 1.20 5.62
C PRO A 37 13.47 2.08 5.46
N GLY A 38 14.49 1.57 4.78
CA GLY A 38 15.71 2.30 4.48
C GLY A 38 15.53 3.38 3.41
N LEU A 39 16.58 4.22 3.24
CA LEU A 39 16.60 5.35 2.31
C LEU A 39 16.19 4.98 0.86
N SER A 40 16.65 3.84 0.35
CA SER A 40 16.31 3.41 -1.02
C SER A 40 14.82 3.21 -1.23
N HIS A 41 14.12 2.69 -0.23
CA HIS A 41 12.67 2.56 -0.24
C HIS A 41 12.00 3.95 -0.34
N GLY A 42 12.36 4.89 0.53
CA GLY A 42 11.81 6.24 0.51
C GLY A 42 12.07 6.99 -0.80
N LEU A 43 13.23 6.76 -1.45
CA LEU A 43 13.53 7.35 -2.76
C LEU A 43 12.62 6.81 -3.87
N VAL A 44 12.28 5.53 -3.85
CA VAL A 44 11.36 4.92 -4.80
C VAL A 44 9.92 5.36 -4.53
N ALA A 45 9.50 5.36 -3.27
CA ALA A 45 8.19 5.90 -2.90
C ALA A 45 8.02 7.34 -3.36
N SER A 46 9.04 8.20 -3.17
CA SER A 46 9.04 9.58 -3.67
C SER A 46 8.94 9.68 -5.20
N GLY A 47 9.54 8.74 -5.94
CA GLY A 47 9.41 8.67 -7.40
C GLY A 47 7.96 8.44 -7.86
N LEU A 48 7.25 7.54 -7.18
CA LEU A 48 5.83 7.26 -7.44
C LEU A 48 4.90 8.38 -7.01
N SER A 49 5.26 9.11 -5.94
CA SER A 49 4.48 10.25 -5.48
C SER A 49 4.24 11.30 -6.57
N LEU A 50 5.19 11.47 -7.51
CA LEU A 50 5.05 12.44 -8.60
C LEU A 50 3.81 12.16 -9.46
N LEU A 51 3.60 10.91 -9.87
CA LEU A 51 2.44 10.52 -10.67
C LEU A 51 1.13 10.67 -9.90
N LEU A 52 1.12 10.23 -8.65
CA LEU A 52 -0.08 10.26 -7.82
C LEU A 52 -0.52 11.69 -7.46
N LEU A 53 0.43 12.57 -7.13
CA LEU A 53 0.16 13.99 -6.87
C LEU A 53 -0.25 14.74 -8.13
N GLU A 54 0.24 14.33 -9.29
CA GLU A 54 -0.22 14.88 -10.57
C GLU A 54 -1.66 14.45 -10.87
N ALA A 55 -2.02 13.21 -10.56
CA ALA A 55 -3.39 12.71 -10.64
C ALA A 55 -4.36 13.47 -9.71
N ASP A 56 -3.93 13.76 -8.48
CA ASP A 56 -4.68 14.59 -7.53
C ASP A 56 -4.88 16.01 -8.10
N ARG A 57 -3.82 16.67 -8.56
CA ARG A 57 -3.91 18.01 -9.16
C ARG A 57 -4.79 18.06 -10.41
N ALA A 58 -4.83 16.98 -11.18
CA ALA A 58 -5.68 16.85 -12.36
C ALA A 58 -7.17 16.57 -12.01
N GLY A 59 -7.50 16.36 -10.73
CA GLY A 59 -8.87 16.15 -10.26
C GLY A 59 -9.37 14.71 -10.39
N TYR A 60 -8.48 13.74 -10.59
CA TYR A 60 -8.87 12.32 -10.62
C TYR A 60 -9.24 11.77 -9.25
N GLY A 61 -8.78 12.40 -8.16
CA GLY A 61 -9.04 12.01 -6.79
C GLY A 61 -8.04 12.57 -5.80
N VAL A 62 -7.88 11.95 -4.66
CA VAL A 62 -6.97 12.33 -3.59
C VAL A 62 -5.84 11.32 -3.48
N ALA A 63 -4.61 11.79 -3.61
CA ALA A 63 -3.40 11.01 -3.41
C ALA A 63 -2.92 11.12 -1.96
N LEU A 64 -2.77 9.99 -1.30
CA LEU A 64 -2.16 9.91 0.02
C LEU A 64 -0.76 9.31 -0.15
N THR A 65 0.22 10.17 0.00
CA THR A 65 1.63 9.83 -0.16
C THR A 65 2.31 9.94 1.19
N ASN A 66 2.72 8.88 1.75
CA ASN A 66 3.33 8.81 3.08
C ASN A 66 2.38 8.23 4.14
N THR A 67 2.96 7.84 5.23
CA THR A 67 2.41 7.05 6.34
C THR A 67 1.02 7.50 6.79
N HIS A 68 0.01 6.74 6.42
CA HIS A 68 -1.37 6.93 6.85
C HIS A 68 -2.03 5.57 7.02
N ALA A 69 -2.92 5.46 7.98
CA ALA A 69 -3.67 4.24 8.19
C ALA A 69 -4.77 4.06 7.13
N VAL A 70 -4.94 2.84 6.67
CA VAL A 70 -6.08 2.39 5.86
C VAL A 70 -6.82 1.32 6.65
N ALA A 71 -7.99 1.65 7.18
CA ALA A 71 -8.82 0.76 7.97
C ALA A 71 -9.90 0.13 7.07
N LEU A 72 -9.60 -1.04 6.51
CA LEU A 72 -10.38 -1.70 5.47
C LEU A 72 -11.80 -2.09 5.94
N ASP A 73 -11.96 -2.47 7.20
CA ASP A 73 -13.24 -2.87 7.80
C ASP A 73 -13.88 -1.77 8.69
N PHE A 74 -13.39 -0.53 8.63
CA PHE A 74 -13.88 0.60 9.40
C PHE A 74 -15.38 0.89 9.20
N PRO A 75 -15.93 0.83 7.97
CA PRO A 75 -17.36 1.09 7.77
C PRO A 75 -18.28 0.19 8.60
N ALA A 76 -17.82 -1.01 8.93
CA ALA A 76 -18.57 -1.96 9.75
C ALA A 76 -18.21 -1.92 11.25
N LYS A 77 -16.98 -1.53 11.60
CA LYS A 77 -16.42 -1.67 12.95
C LYS A 77 -15.94 -0.39 13.61
N GLY A 78 -15.76 0.70 12.85
CA GLY A 78 -15.18 1.94 13.38
C GLY A 78 -13.80 1.68 14.03
N TRP A 79 -13.58 2.24 15.20
CA TRP A 79 -12.33 2.07 15.95
C TRP A 79 -12.02 0.64 16.43
N ALA A 80 -12.98 -0.28 16.32
CA ALA A 80 -12.79 -1.71 16.52
C ALA A 80 -12.34 -2.45 15.24
N ALA A 81 -11.92 -1.72 14.20
CA ALA A 81 -11.40 -2.30 12.98
C ALA A 81 -10.20 -3.21 13.25
N GLU A 82 -10.21 -4.39 12.67
CA GLU A 82 -9.20 -5.44 12.82
C GLU A 82 -8.35 -5.64 11.56
N TYR A 83 -8.56 -4.80 10.52
CA TYR A 83 -7.78 -4.79 9.29
C TYR A 83 -7.33 -3.36 9.01
N VAL A 84 -6.17 -3.01 9.55
CA VAL A 84 -5.55 -1.68 9.44
C VAL A 84 -4.14 -1.86 8.91
N THR A 85 -3.86 -1.26 7.77
CA THR A 85 -2.54 -1.29 7.12
C THR A 85 -2.00 0.13 6.92
N HIS A 86 -0.70 0.26 6.72
CA HIS A 86 -0.02 1.53 6.46
C HIS A 86 0.73 1.45 5.12
N PRO A 87 0.00 1.50 3.98
CA PRO A 87 0.64 1.44 2.68
C PRO A 87 1.54 2.64 2.42
N ASP A 88 2.53 2.47 1.55
CA ASP A 88 3.40 3.57 1.13
C ASP A 88 2.61 4.68 0.43
N HIS A 89 1.62 4.30 -0.40
CA HIS A 89 0.67 5.24 -0.99
C HIS A 89 -0.71 4.61 -1.11
N SER A 90 -1.73 5.46 -1.09
CA SER A 90 -3.06 5.09 -1.55
C SER A 90 -3.68 6.20 -2.40
N PHE A 91 -4.72 5.86 -3.14
CA PHE A 91 -5.46 6.80 -3.96
C PHE A 91 -6.95 6.55 -3.81
N VAL A 92 -7.70 7.61 -3.59
CA VAL A 92 -9.16 7.60 -3.48
C VAL A 92 -9.71 8.43 -4.62
N ARG A 93 -10.47 7.82 -5.54
CA ARG A 93 -11.05 8.51 -6.69
C ARG A 93 -12.01 9.62 -6.28
N SER A 94 -12.09 10.62 -7.14
CA SER A 94 -13.08 11.71 -7.03
C SER A 94 -14.49 11.15 -6.87
N GLY A 95 -15.24 11.74 -5.94
CA GLY A 95 -16.59 11.31 -5.54
C GLY A 95 -16.62 10.24 -4.43
N ARG A 96 -15.45 9.78 -3.96
CA ARG A 96 -15.32 8.81 -2.85
C ARG A 96 -14.63 9.38 -1.61
N GLU A 97 -14.42 10.69 -1.56
CA GLU A 97 -13.72 11.40 -0.47
C GLU A 97 -14.37 11.20 0.89
N HIS A 98 -15.62 10.73 0.93
CA HIS A 98 -16.34 10.42 2.18
C HIS A 98 -15.67 9.32 3.02
N ILE A 99 -14.75 8.54 2.45
CA ILE A 99 -13.95 7.56 3.22
C ILE A 99 -12.68 8.17 3.83
N LEU A 100 -12.37 9.43 3.57
CA LEU A 100 -11.23 10.13 4.15
C LEU A 100 -11.62 10.67 5.54
N GLY A 101 -11.26 9.92 6.57
CA GLY A 101 -11.45 10.30 7.96
C GLY A 101 -10.35 11.24 8.46
N GLU A 102 -10.47 11.65 9.72
CA GLU A 102 -9.46 12.53 10.34
C GLU A 102 -8.11 11.84 10.55
N ARG A 103 -8.12 10.53 10.80
CA ARG A 103 -6.90 9.76 11.17
C ARG A 103 -6.58 8.61 10.25
N ALA A 104 -7.48 8.24 9.36
CA ALA A 104 -7.33 7.10 8.47
C ALA A 104 -8.17 7.25 7.21
N VAL A 105 -7.85 6.47 6.20
CA VAL A 105 -8.80 6.09 5.17
C VAL A 105 -9.77 5.07 5.80
N GLU A 106 -11.02 5.47 5.97
CA GLU A 106 -12.06 4.73 6.71
C GLU A 106 -12.84 3.83 5.74
N GLY A 107 -12.12 2.95 5.05
CA GLY A 107 -12.66 2.05 4.05
C GLY A 107 -11.62 1.61 3.03
N VAL A 108 -12.10 1.17 1.87
CA VAL A 108 -11.26 0.60 0.81
C VAL A 108 -10.88 1.68 -0.20
N PRO A 109 -9.59 2.03 -0.36
CA PRO A 109 -9.12 2.94 -1.40
C PRO A 109 -9.23 2.31 -2.80
N ASP A 110 -9.14 3.12 -3.85
CA ASP A 110 -9.18 2.64 -5.24
C ASP A 110 -7.84 2.07 -5.71
N LEU A 111 -6.75 2.52 -5.10
CA LEU A 111 -5.41 2.00 -5.33
C LEU A 111 -4.63 1.96 -4.01
N VAL A 112 -3.88 0.89 -3.85
CA VAL A 112 -2.81 0.78 -2.85
C VAL A 112 -1.49 0.53 -3.58
N VAL A 113 -0.43 1.18 -3.12
CA VAL A 113 0.93 0.99 -3.63
C VAL A 113 1.86 0.62 -2.48
N GLU A 114 2.60 -0.46 -2.66
CA GLU A 114 3.57 -0.96 -1.69
C GLU A 114 4.95 -1.10 -2.34
N VAL A 115 5.95 -0.58 -1.67
CA VAL A 115 7.35 -0.76 -2.06
C VAL A 115 7.94 -1.86 -1.19
N LEU A 116 8.34 -2.96 -1.82
CA LEU A 116 8.84 -4.13 -1.10
C LEU A 116 10.13 -3.84 -0.36
N SER A 117 10.16 -4.22 0.91
CA SER A 117 11.36 -4.36 1.72
C SER A 117 11.63 -5.84 2.03
N PRO A 118 12.83 -6.23 2.47
CA PRO A 118 13.09 -7.60 2.88
C PRO A 118 12.17 -8.08 4.02
N SER A 119 11.74 -7.17 4.90
CA SER A 119 10.88 -7.49 6.05
C SER A 119 9.40 -7.64 5.69
N THR A 120 8.94 -7.00 4.61
CA THR A 120 7.52 -7.00 4.22
C THR A 120 7.19 -7.93 3.06
N ARG A 121 8.21 -8.44 2.34
CA ARG A 121 8.03 -9.25 1.13
C ARG A 121 7.08 -10.44 1.31
N ALA A 122 7.15 -11.14 2.45
CA ALA A 122 6.31 -12.30 2.70
C ALA A 122 4.83 -11.93 2.82
N GLU A 123 4.53 -10.78 3.40
CA GLU A 123 3.16 -10.30 3.63
C GLU A 123 2.47 -9.86 2.32
N HIS A 124 3.26 -9.47 1.31
CA HIS A 124 2.81 -9.05 -0.01
C HIS A 124 2.87 -10.15 -1.08
N ALA A 125 3.46 -11.31 -0.76
CA ALA A 125 3.46 -12.47 -1.64
C ALA A 125 2.04 -13.07 -1.79
N PRO A 126 1.79 -13.88 -2.83
CA PRO A 126 0.54 -14.64 -2.92
C PRO A 126 0.27 -15.45 -1.65
N GLY A 127 -0.89 -15.23 -1.02
CA GLY A 127 -1.24 -15.82 0.27
C GLY A 127 -0.65 -15.13 1.50
N GLY A 128 0.14 -14.08 1.34
CA GLY A 128 0.60 -13.24 2.45
C GLY A 128 -0.55 -12.46 3.09
N ALA A 129 -0.40 -12.10 4.36
CA ALA A 129 -1.51 -11.57 5.16
C ALA A 129 -2.04 -10.24 4.62
N ILE A 130 -1.17 -9.28 4.27
CA ILE A 130 -1.57 -7.96 3.78
C ILE A 130 -2.22 -8.08 2.39
N ARG A 131 -1.59 -8.81 1.45
CA ARG A 131 -2.16 -9.04 0.14
C ARG A 131 -3.54 -9.71 0.22
N SER A 132 -3.68 -10.74 1.05
CA SER A 132 -4.96 -11.43 1.26
C SER A 132 -6.03 -10.53 1.88
N ALA A 133 -5.64 -9.56 2.72
CA ALA A 133 -6.54 -8.54 3.22
C ALA A 133 -7.03 -7.63 2.08
N TYR A 134 -6.14 -7.12 1.22
CA TYR A 134 -6.52 -6.28 0.08
C TYR A 134 -7.45 -7.03 -0.89
N GLU A 135 -7.15 -8.29 -1.19
CA GLU A 135 -8.03 -9.15 -2.01
C GLU A 135 -9.41 -9.33 -1.38
N ARG A 136 -9.44 -9.67 -0.10
CA ARG A 136 -10.69 -9.91 0.66
C ARG A 136 -11.59 -8.68 0.69
N PHE A 137 -11.02 -7.51 0.98
CA PHE A 137 -11.80 -6.27 1.11
C PHE A 137 -12.05 -5.58 -0.23
N GLY A 138 -11.41 -6.06 -1.29
CA GLY A 138 -11.70 -5.62 -2.64
C GLY A 138 -11.01 -4.34 -3.05
N VAL A 139 -9.73 -4.15 -2.67
CA VAL A 139 -8.91 -3.08 -3.21
C VAL A 139 -8.77 -3.28 -4.72
N PRO A 140 -9.33 -2.39 -5.58
CA PRO A 140 -9.43 -2.66 -7.02
C PRO A 140 -8.08 -2.74 -7.73
N HIS A 141 -7.15 -1.86 -7.34
CA HIS A 141 -5.80 -1.80 -7.91
C HIS A 141 -4.76 -1.90 -6.80
N TYR A 142 -3.81 -2.78 -7.01
CA TYR A 142 -2.68 -3.00 -6.11
C TYR A 142 -1.38 -2.96 -6.90
N TRP A 143 -0.51 -2.01 -6.60
CA TRP A 143 0.79 -1.91 -7.23
C TRP A 143 1.88 -2.33 -6.25
N LEU A 144 2.75 -3.20 -6.71
CA LEU A 144 3.85 -3.73 -5.93
C LEU A 144 5.17 -3.38 -6.60
N VAL A 145 6.04 -2.69 -5.88
CA VAL A 145 7.30 -2.19 -6.42
C VAL A 145 8.46 -2.96 -5.81
N ASP A 146 9.20 -3.68 -6.63
CA ASP A 146 10.36 -4.45 -6.20
C ASP A 146 11.66 -3.67 -6.45
N LEU A 147 12.29 -3.24 -5.37
CA LEU A 147 13.57 -2.54 -5.40
C LEU A 147 14.72 -3.40 -5.95
N GLY A 148 14.70 -4.70 -5.65
CA GLY A 148 15.75 -5.65 -6.07
C GLY A 148 15.68 -5.99 -7.55
N LEU A 149 14.48 -6.23 -8.05
CA LEU A 149 14.20 -6.54 -9.46
C LEU A 149 14.03 -5.27 -10.30
N ARG A 150 13.81 -4.11 -9.68
CA ARG A 150 13.51 -2.82 -10.33
C ARG A 150 12.30 -2.92 -11.25
N THR A 151 11.23 -3.51 -10.74
CA THR A 151 9.96 -3.72 -11.42
C THR A 151 8.82 -3.05 -10.69
N VAL A 152 7.77 -2.73 -11.45
CA VAL A 152 6.45 -2.33 -10.92
C VAL A 152 5.45 -3.36 -11.41
N GLU A 153 4.81 -4.04 -10.50
CA GLU A 153 3.79 -5.05 -10.77
C GLU A 153 2.41 -4.43 -10.54
N LEU A 154 1.58 -4.42 -11.57
CA LEU A 154 0.24 -3.84 -11.52
C LEU A 154 -0.80 -4.96 -11.44
N TYR A 155 -1.38 -5.11 -10.26
CA TYR A 155 -2.46 -6.06 -10.03
C TYR A 155 -3.81 -5.37 -10.13
N THR A 156 -4.77 -6.06 -10.75
CA THR A 156 -6.19 -5.67 -10.76
C THR A 156 -7.00 -6.79 -10.15
N LEU A 157 -7.91 -6.43 -9.25
CA LEU A 157 -8.79 -7.39 -8.59
C LEU A 157 -9.72 -8.05 -9.61
N GLN A 158 -9.84 -9.36 -9.52
CA GLN A 158 -10.77 -10.18 -10.26
C GLN A 158 -11.80 -10.80 -9.30
N GLY A 159 -13.05 -10.87 -9.71
CA GLY A 159 -14.13 -11.34 -8.85
C GLY A 159 -14.64 -10.29 -7.88
N GLU A 160 -15.55 -10.71 -7.00
CA GLU A 160 -16.20 -9.82 -6.04
C GLU A 160 -15.54 -9.88 -4.66
N PRO A 161 -15.44 -8.73 -3.95
CA PRO A 161 -14.99 -8.71 -2.56
C PRO A 161 -15.78 -9.69 -1.69
N TYR A 162 -15.13 -10.29 -0.72
CA TYR A 162 -15.70 -11.28 0.21
C TYR A 162 -16.25 -12.57 -0.43
N GLN A 163 -16.23 -12.69 -1.76
CA GLN A 163 -16.75 -13.83 -2.52
C GLN A 163 -15.65 -14.51 -3.38
N GLY A 164 -14.40 -14.44 -2.90
CA GLY A 164 -13.26 -15.04 -3.61
C GLY A 164 -12.57 -14.08 -4.59
N GLY A 165 -12.71 -12.77 -4.37
CA GLY A 165 -11.89 -11.77 -5.07
C GLY A 165 -10.41 -12.08 -4.88
N HIS A 166 -9.62 -12.00 -5.95
CA HIS A 166 -8.19 -12.27 -5.95
C HIS A 166 -7.48 -11.45 -7.02
N TYR A 167 -6.20 -11.20 -6.82
CA TYR A 167 -5.36 -10.62 -7.85
C TYR A 167 -4.89 -11.71 -8.82
N GLY A 168 -5.14 -11.50 -10.10
CA GLY A 168 -4.62 -12.34 -11.18
C GLY A 168 -3.12 -12.15 -11.40
N GLU A 169 -2.65 -12.60 -12.58
CA GLU A 169 -1.29 -12.31 -13.01
C GLU A 169 -1.09 -10.80 -13.20
N PRO A 170 0.00 -10.21 -12.70
CA PRO A 170 0.26 -8.79 -12.82
C PRO A 170 0.73 -8.41 -14.23
N LEU A 171 0.48 -7.18 -14.62
CA LEU A 171 1.29 -6.54 -15.63
C LEU A 171 2.62 -6.11 -14.99
N VAL A 172 3.72 -6.74 -15.39
CA VAL A 172 5.06 -6.44 -14.89
C VAL A 172 5.74 -5.42 -15.79
N LEU A 173 6.10 -4.26 -15.23
CA LEU A 173 6.80 -3.19 -15.92
C LEU A 173 8.25 -3.10 -15.46
N HIS A 174 9.16 -2.91 -16.41
CA HIS A 174 10.60 -2.75 -16.21
C HIS A 174 11.04 -1.30 -16.48
N GLU A 175 12.29 -0.95 -16.21
CA GLU A 175 12.82 0.41 -16.40
C GLU A 175 12.67 0.98 -17.83
N GLY A 176 12.53 0.13 -18.84
CA GLY A 176 12.27 0.55 -20.23
C GLY A 176 10.82 0.89 -20.56
N ASP A 177 9.90 0.56 -19.64
CA ASP A 177 8.47 0.70 -19.84
C ASP A 177 7.93 2.02 -19.27
N THR A 178 6.67 2.28 -19.56
CA THR A 178 5.92 3.44 -19.04
C THR A 178 4.75 2.97 -18.22
N LEU A 179 4.68 3.43 -16.97
CA LEU A 179 3.57 3.20 -16.05
C LEU A 179 2.38 4.08 -16.46
N THR A 180 1.25 3.46 -16.70
CA THR A 180 -0.05 4.10 -16.97
C THR A 180 -1.13 3.43 -16.13
N SER A 181 -2.25 4.11 -15.93
CA SER A 181 -3.38 3.56 -15.16
C SER A 181 -4.72 4.01 -15.72
N ALA A 182 -5.70 3.12 -15.69
CA ALA A 182 -7.08 3.48 -16.01
C ALA A 182 -7.71 4.44 -14.97
N LEU A 183 -7.12 4.59 -13.79
CA LEU A 183 -7.55 5.54 -12.77
C LEU A 183 -7.28 7.00 -13.19
N PHE A 184 -6.22 7.23 -13.98
CA PHE A 184 -5.80 8.55 -14.48
C PHE A 184 -5.20 8.39 -15.90
N PRO A 185 -6.05 8.20 -16.92
CA PRO A 185 -5.67 7.72 -18.26
C PRO A 185 -4.78 8.69 -19.04
N ASP A 186 -4.81 9.97 -18.71
CA ASP A 186 -4.02 11.00 -19.40
C ASP A 186 -2.62 11.18 -18.78
N LEU A 187 -2.30 10.44 -17.72
CA LEU A 187 -1.03 10.54 -17.01
C LEU A 187 -0.16 9.30 -17.23
N SER A 188 1.13 9.51 -17.24
CA SER A 188 2.11 8.44 -17.38
C SER A 188 3.42 8.78 -16.69
N LEU A 189 4.16 7.75 -16.28
CA LEU A 189 5.48 7.89 -15.64
C LEU A 189 6.43 6.84 -16.23
N PRO A 190 7.57 7.24 -16.81
CA PRO A 190 8.62 6.28 -17.16
C PRO A 190 9.06 5.51 -15.90
N VAL A 191 9.07 4.17 -15.96
CA VAL A 191 9.48 3.34 -14.81
C VAL A 191 10.91 3.65 -14.38
N ALA A 192 11.78 4.05 -15.31
CA ALA A 192 13.13 4.52 -15.00
C ALA A 192 13.16 5.68 -14.00
N ASP A 193 12.13 6.55 -13.99
CA ASP A 193 12.03 7.69 -13.08
C ASP A 193 11.64 7.27 -11.67
N VAL A 194 10.90 6.18 -11.51
CA VAL A 194 10.63 5.57 -10.19
C VAL A 194 11.94 5.20 -9.50
N PHE A 195 12.90 4.66 -10.24
CA PHE A 195 14.16 4.13 -9.70
C PHE A 195 15.37 5.05 -9.90
N ARG A 196 15.20 6.26 -10.44
CA ARG A 196 16.32 7.14 -10.88
C ARG A 196 17.35 7.44 -9.79
N HIS A 197 16.91 7.58 -8.54
CA HIS A 197 17.77 7.94 -7.41
C HIS A 197 18.39 6.75 -6.68
N THR A 198 18.03 5.51 -7.09
CA THR A 198 18.56 4.27 -6.48
C THR A 198 19.64 3.58 -7.32
N ARG A 199 20.01 4.14 -8.49
CA ARG A 199 21.07 3.59 -9.35
C ARG A 199 22.41 3.57 -8.61
N GLY A 200 23.08 2.40 -8.63
CA GLY A 200 24.36 2.19 -7.95
C GLY A 200 24.29 1.99 -6.43
N ARG A 201 23.09 2.03 -5.83
CA ARG A 201 22.89 1.69 -4.43
C ARG A 201 22.56 0.19 -4.30
N ARG A 202 23.23 -0.50 -3.38
CA ARG A 202 22.86 -1.90 -3.08
C ARG A 202 21.54 -1.91 -2.31
N PRO A 203 20.53 -2.73 -2.69
CA PRO A 203 19.36 -2.96 -1.86
C PRO A 203 19.82 -3.59 -0.53
N GLY A 204 19.49 -2.96 0.59
CA GLY A 204 19.65 -3.57 1.90
C GLY A 204 21.10 -3.80 2.35
N GLY A 205 21.89 -2.74 2.45
CA GLY A 205 23.20 -2.77 3.06
C GLY A 205 23.16 -2.15 4.47
N LEU A 206 22.98 -2.95 5.48
CA LEU A 206 23.67 -2.99 6.77
C LEU A 206 23.97 -4.43 7.07
#